data_b83228c5c134815befa64f4e4254afae
#
_entry.id   b83228c5c134815befa64f4e4254afae
#
_cell.length_a   1.000
_cell.length_b   1.000
_cell.length_c   1.000
_cell.angle_alpha   90.00
_cell.angle_beta   90.00
_cell.angle_gamma   90.00
#
_symmetry.space_group_name_H-M   'P 1'
#
loop_
_entity.id
_entity.type
_entity.pdbx_description
1 polymer ?
#
loop_
_entity_poly.entity_id
_entity_poly.type
_entity_poly.pdbx_seq_one_letter_code
_entity_poly.pdbx_strand_id
1 'polypeptide(L)'
;MKQDINFKSYVQEKDLVIDSWGNPDAPSIYDDVMKFSNCENVSVKGVTVCGGQEDCIDVVRGKNYLFQDLNLCPLKNGITIKGSVDGWYLKNILFERKGDAYTIEIGQYDNYWTLSTPPTRNGVIESVNIADGSKVVVRVWDGEKPLLINAPNVKVVKIPKFVWLPYFVFRSIQRNGLKFFKK
;
A
#
# COMPACT_ATOMS: atom_id res chain seq x y z
N MET A 1 0.74 -13.88 -17.51
CA MET A 1 1.59 -12.94 -18.26
C MET A 1 2.30 -12.09 -17.23
N LYS A 2 3.62 -12.23 -17.05
CA LYS A 2 4.40 -11.37 -16.16
C LYS A 2 4.65 -10.08 -16.92
N GLN A 3 4.02 -8.99 -16.53
CA GLN A 3 4.47 -7.67 -16.94
C GLN A 3 5.57 -7.26 -15.96
N ASP A 4 6.81 -7.51 -16.32
CA ASP A 4 7.95 -6.87 -15.68
C ASP A 4 7.99 -5.42 -16.17
N ILE A 5 7.22 -4.56 -15.51
CA ILE A 5 7.30 -3.13 -15.76
C ILE A 5 8.61 -2.66 -15.14
N ASN A 6 9.59 -2.41 -16.00
CA ASN A 6 10.89 -1.88 -15.58
C ASN A 6 10.77 -0.37 -15.32
N PHE A 7 10.36 0.01 -14.12
CA PHE A 7 10.15 1.40 -13.71
C PHE A 7 11.43 2.26 -13.65
N LYS A 8 12.62 1.71 -13.88
CA LYS A 8 13.85 2.52 -13.91
C LYS A 8 13.81 3.66 -14.93
N SER A 9 13.00 3.55 -15.96
CA SER A 9 12.87 4.56 -17.01
C SER A 9 11.72 5.55 -16.80
N TYR A 10 10.77 5.27 -15.90
CA TYR A 10 9.58 6.12 -15.70
C TYR A 10 9.72 7.17 -14.61
N VAL A 11 10.75 7.12 -13.78
CA VAL A 11 10.76 7.78 -12.48
C VAL A 11 11.75 8.95 -12.38
N GLN A 12 12.21 9.52 -13.46
CA GLN A 12 13.12 10.68 -13.41
C GLN A 12 12.50 12.01 -13.86
N GLU A 13 11.25 12.06 -14.23
CA GLU A 13 10.62 13.33 -14.56
C GLU A 13 10.04 13.96 -13.30
N LYS A 14 10.59 15.10 -12.91
CA LYS A 14 9.93 16.04 -12.01
C LYS A 14 8.59 16.40 -12.63
N ASP A 15 7.56 16.45 -11.80
CA ASP A 15 6.22 16.89 -12.20
C ASP A 15 5.36 15.88 -13.01
N LEU A 16 5.70 14.60 -12.98
CA LEU A 16 4.78 13.59 -13.49
C LEU A 16 3.53 13.52 -12.58
N VAL A 17 2.38 13.85 -13.16
CA VAL A 17 1.08 13.69 -12.49
C VAL A 17 0.41 12.44 -13.06
N ILE A 18 0.11 11.49 -12.18
CA ILE A 18 -0.70 10.33 -12.53
C ILE A 18 -2.08 10.53 -11.89
N ASP A 19 -3.09 10.74 -12.70
CA ASP A 19 -4.44 11.07 -12.28
C ASP A 19 -5.45 10.12 -12.91
N SER A 20 -6.21 9.43 -12.08
CA SER A 20 -7.32 8.58 -12.51
C SER A 20 -8.69 9.25 -12.34
N TRP A 21 -8.72 10.54 -11.98
CA TRP A 21 -9.95 11.28 -11.81
C TRP A 21 -10.70 11.45 -13.14
N GLY A 22 -11.94 10.99 -13.16
CA GLY A 22 -12.85 11.26 -14.26
C GLY A 22 -12.51 10.58 -15.58
N ASN A 23 -11.64 9.58 -15.61
CA ASN A 23 -11.48 8.73 -16.77
C ASN A 23 -12.70 7.78 -16.88
N PRO A 24 -13.66 8.04 -17.80
CA PRO A 24 -14.84 7.19 -17.96
C PRO A 24 -14.52 5.80 -18.49
N ASP A 25 -13.32 5.63 -19.04
CA ASP A 25 -12.80 4.36 -19.57
C ASP A 25 -11.93 3.62 -18.56
N ALA A 26 -11.82 4.12 -17.32
CA ALA A 26 -11.14 3.38 -16.25
C ALA A 26 -11.84 2.03 -16.05
N PRO A 27 -11.14 0.91 -16.21
CA PRO A 27 -11.77 -0.41 -16.39
C PRO A 27 -12.47 -0.94 -15.13
N SER A 28 -12.32 -0.32 -14.00
CA SER A 28 -13.10 -0.70 -12.81
C SER A 28 -13.14 0.41 -11.74
N ILE A 29 -14.26 0.43 -11.02
CA ILE A 29 -14.47 1.29 -9.84
C ILE A 29 -13.58 0.90 -8.64
N TYR A 30 -12.75 -0.12 -8.75
CA TYR A 30 -11.88 -0.68 -7.70
C TYR A 30 -10.40 -0.60 -8.03
N ASP A 31 -10.00 0.28 -8.96
CA ASP A 31 -8.62 0.32 -9.40
C ASP A 31 -7.73 1.19 -8.51
N ASP A 32 -6.56 0.65 -8.24
CA ASP A 32 -5.43 1.38 -7.70
C ASP A 32 -4.84 2.29 -8.78
N VAL A 33 -4.37 3.49 -8.43
CA VAL A 33 -3.72 4.37 -9.41
C VAL A 33 -2.37 3.81 -9.82
N MET A 34 -1.59 3.32 -8.87
CA MET A 34 -0.31 2.65 -9.12
C MET A 34 -0.29 1.31 -8.40
N LYS A 35 0.00 0.25 -9.15
CA LYS A 35 0.11 -1.11 -8.59
C LYS A 35 1.44 -1.75 -8.91
N PHE A 36 2.11 -2.22 -7.87
CA PHE A 36 3.37 -2.96 -7.94
C PHE A 36 3.16 -4.37 -7.40
N SER A 37 3.31 -5.38 -8.24
CA SER A 37 3.08 -6.77 -7.84
C SER A 37 4.28 -7.65 -8.15
N ASN A 38 4.87 -8.29 -7.12
CA ASN A 38 6.06 -9.12 -7.22
C ASN A 38 7.29 -8.40 -7.84
N CYS A 39 7.45 -7.11 -7.55
CA CYS A 39 8.57 -6.32 -8.06
C CYS A 39 9.73 -6.31 -7.05
N GLU A 40 10.93 -6.03 -7.56
CA GLU A 40 12.13 -5.88 -6.73
C GLU A 40 12.89 -4.62 -7.14
N ASN A 41 13.50 -3.93 -6.15
CA ASN A 41 14.33 -2.75 -6.36
C ASN A 41 13.60 -1.62 -7.08
N VAL A 42 12.36 -1.34 -6.65
CA VAL A 42 11.53 -0.27 -7.20
C VAL A 42 11.89 1.06 -6.54
N SER A 43 12.03 2.09 -7.35
CA SER A 43 12.21 3.46 -6.86
C SER A 43 11.27 4.41 -7.59
N VAL A 44 10.38 5.07 -6.84
CA VAL A 44 9.45 6.10 -7.35
C VAL A 44 9.78 7.40 -6.65
N LYS A 45 10.06 8.47 -7.42
CA LYS A 45 10.49 9.76 -6.86
C LYS A 45 9.88 10.94 -7.61
N GLY A 46 9.50 12.00 -6.87
CA GLY A 46 9.08 13.27 -7.43
C GLY A 46 7.77 13.19 -8.23
N VAL A 47 6.83 12.32 -7.82
CA VAL A 47 5.59 12.07 -8.55
C VAL A 47 4.39 12.55 -7.74
N THR A 48 3.42 13.15 -8.42
CA THR A 48 2.08 13.41 -7.87
C THR A 48 1.13 12.29 -8.33
N VAL A 49 0.42 11.68 -7.38
CA VAL A 49 -0.52 10.57 -7.62
C VAL A 49 -1.87 10.93 -7.04
N CYS A 50 -2.87 11.11 -7.89
CA CYS A 50 -4.21 11.51 -7.47
C CYS A 50 -5.27 10.48 -7.92
N GLY A 51 -6.31 10.32 -7.10
CA GLY A 51 -7.42 9.42 -7.39
C GLY A 51 -7.33 8.09 -6.64
N GLY A 52 -7.62 7.00 -7.35
CA GLY A 52 -7.69 5.65 -6.78
C GLY A 52 -8.98 5.41 -6.01
N GLN A 53 -9.87 4.62 -6.57
CA GLN A 53 -11.09 4.19 -5.89
C GLN A 53 -10.80 3.21 -4.75
N GLU A 54 -9.62 2.60 -4.76
CA GLU A 54 -9.11 1.75 -3.70
C GLU A 54 -7.85 2.36 -3.07
N ASP A 55 -6.70 2.31 -3.72
CA ASP A 55 -5.44 2.84 -3.22
C ASP A 55 -4.79 3.83 -4.21
N CYS A 56 -4.12 4.89 -3.73
CA CYS A 56 -3.22 5.64 -4.61
C CYS A 56 -2.04 4.75 -5.04
N ILE A 57 -1.47 4.00 -4.10
CA ILE A 57 -0.37 3.07 -4.35
C ILE A 57 -0.65 1.75 -3.65
N ASP A 58 -0.71 0.66 -4.42
CA ASP A 58 -0.83 -0.72 -3.92
C ASP A 58 0.44 -1.51 -4.20
N VAL A 59 1.12 -1.96 -3.15
CA VAL A 59 2.34 -2.78 -3.23
C VAL A 59 2.02 -4.18 -2.73
N VAL A 60 2.12 -5.15 -3.62
CA VAL A 60 1.81 -6.55 -3.33
C VAL A 60 3.03 -7.42 -3.56
N ARG A 61 3.62 -7.94 -2.50
CA ARG A 61 4.81 -8.79 -2.53
C ARG A 61 6.06 -8.12 -3.13
N GLY A 62 7.16 -8.81 -3.04
CA GLY A 62 8.44 -8.33 -3.56
C GLY A 62 9.31 -7.69 -2.50
N LYS A 63 10.35 -6.95 -2.92
CA LYS A 63 11.32 -6.38 -1.99
C LYS A 63 11.99 -5.10 -2.47
N ASN A 64 12.50 -4.32 -1.53
CA ASN A 64 13.28 -3.10 -1.77
C ASN A 64 12.51 -2.03 -2.53
N TYR A 65 11.45 -1.51 -1.93
CA TYR A 65 10.67 -0.40 -2.48
C TYR A 65 11.11 0.94 -1.86
N LEU A 66 11.36 1.93 -2.69
CA LEU A 66 11.59 3.32 -2.27
C LEU A 66 10.53 4.22 -2.93
N PHE A 67 9.74 4.88 -2.10
CA PHE A 67 8.82 5.95 -2.49
C PHE A 67 9.30 7.24 -1.85
N GLN A 68 9.72 8.21 -2.66
CA GLN A 68 10.35 9.42 -2.16
C GLN A 68 9.82 10.67 -2.86
N ASP A 69 9.65 11.75 -2.09
CA ASP A 69 9.25 13.06 -2.59
C ASP A 69 7.93 12.98 -3.39
N LEU A 70 6.92 12.28 -2.82
CA LEU A 70 5.63 12.09 -3.46
C LEU A 70 4.58 13.03 -2.89
N ASN A 71 3.68 13.47 -3.79
CA ASN A 71 2.46 14.17 -3.44
C ASN A 71 1.25 13.28 -3.76
N LEU A 72 0.43 12.95 -2.77
CA LEU A 72 -0.65 11.98 -2.90
C LEU A 72 -2.00 12.62 -2.59
N CYS A 73 -2.97 12.43 -3.49
CA CYS A 73 -4.34 12.94 -3.33
C CYS A 73 -5.34 11.76 -3.29
N PRO A 74 -5.35 10.94 -2.21
CA PRO A 74 -6.18 9.76 -2.15
C PRO A 74 -7.67 10.08 -2.09
N LEU A 75 -8.50 9.27 -2.75
CA LEU A 75 -9.94 9.25 -2.53
C LEU A 75 -10.29 8.38 -1.32
N LYS A 76 -9.79 7.16 -1.27
CA LYS A 76 -10.10 6.19 -0.23
C LYS A 76 -8.90 5.90 0.66
N ASN A 77 -7.89 5.21 0.14
CA ASN A 77 -6.66 4.89 0.86
C ASN A 77 -5.46 5.58 0.20
N GLY A 78 -4.42 5.88 0.97
CA GLY A 78 -3.19 6.42 0.43
C GLY A 78 -2.27 5.34 -0.12
N ILE A 79 -1.58 4.63 0.75
CA ILE A 79 -0.62 3.59 0.39
C ILE A 79 -0.96 2.29 1.10
N THR A 80 -1.04 1.19 0.35
CA THR A 80 -1.16 -0.17 0.88
C THR A 80 0.09 -0.98 0.56
N ILE A 81 0.68 -1.65 1.57
CA ILE A 81 1.88 -2.49 1.44
C ILE A 81 1.57 -3.85 2.06
N LYS A 82 1.42 -4.90 1.24
CA LYS A 82 0.86 -6.19 1.65
C LYS A 82 1.53 -7.40 1.02
N GLY A 83 1.17 -8.60 1.50
CA GLY A 83 1.56 -9.86 0.86
C GLY A 83 3.04 -10.21 0.97
N SER A 84 3.67 -9.98 2.12
CA SER A 84 5.09 -10.33 2.36
C SER A 84 6.11 -9.41 1.68
N VAL A 85 5.82 -8.13 1.60
CA VAL A 85 6.83 -7.16 1.15
C VAL A 85 7.96 -7.10 2.16
N ASP A 86 9.22 -7.19 1.69
CA ASP A 86 10.43 -7.15 2.50
C ASP A 86 11.30 -5.94 2.11
N GLY A 87 11.46 -4.99 3.01
CA GLY A 87 12.20 -3.76 2.76
C GLY A 87 11.39 -2.74 1.95
N TRP A 88 10.93 -1.71 2.61
CA TRP A 88 10.23 -0.59 1.98
C TRP A 88 10.50 0.71 2.74
N TYR A 89 10.57 1.80 2.00
CA TYR A 89 10.88 3.11 2.55
C TYR A 89 9.95 4.17 1.97
N LEU A 90 9.20 4.85 2.83
CA LEU A 90 8.39 6.04 2.51
C LEU A 90 9.12 7.26 3.04
N LYS A 91 9.56 8.15 2.15
CA LYS A 91 10.35 9.33 2.50
C LYS A 91 9.78 10.59 1.86
N ASN A 92 9.58 11.65 2.67
CA ASN A 92 9.04 12.93 2.21
C ASN A 92 7.73 12.75 1.43
N ILE A 93 6.73 12.12 2.05
CA ILE A 93 5.41 11.93 1.45
C ILE A 93 4.47 12.99 1.99
N LEU A 94 3.87 13.75 1.10
CA LEU A 94 2.78 14.67 1.43
C LEU A 94 1.46 14.10 0.93
N PHE A 95 0.51 13.90 1.83
CA PHE A 95 -0.87 13.65 1.48
C PHE A 95 -1.61 14.99 1.43
N GLU A 96 -2.14 15.37 0.28
CA GLU A 96 -2.95 16.60 0.11
C GLU A 96 -4.21 16.56 0.96
N ARG A 97 -4.72 15.36 1.20
CA ARG A 97 -5.85 15.11 2.08
C ARG A 97 -5.78 13.72 2.69
N LYS A 98 -6.49 13.54 3.77
CA LYS A 98 -6.75 12.22 4.33
C LYS A 98 -7.76 11.49 3.45
N GLY A 99 -7.45 10.27 3.04
CA GLY A 99 -8.42 9.39 2.40
C GLY A 99 -9.55 8.95 3.35
N ASP A 100 -10.63 8.42 2.80
CA ASP A 100 -11.84 8.06 3.57
C ASP A 100 -11.59 6.96 4.61
N ALA A 101 -10.64 6.05 4.37
CA ALA A 101 -10.37 4.93 5.28
C ALA A 101 -9.08 5.11 6.09
N TYR A 102 -7.92 5.04 5.45
CA TYR A 102 -6.62 5.19 6.12
C TYR A 102 -5.57 5.79 5.21
N THR A 103 -4.55 6.36 5.83
CA THR A 103 -3.47 6.99 5.07
C THR A 103 -2.48 5.94 4.58
N ILE A 104 -2.08 5.00 5.45
CA ILE A 104 -1.14 3.91 5.13
C ILE A 104 -1.64 2.61 5.76
N GLU A 105 -1.60 1.53 5.00
CA GLU A 105 -1.95 0.19 5.47
C GLU A 105 -0.83 -0.81 5.21
N ILE A 106 -0.50 -1.62 6.22
CA ILE A 106 0.61 -2.57 6.17
C ILE A 106 0.11 -3.97 6.51
N GLY A 107 0.47 -4.95 5.67
CA GLY A 107 0.15 -6.35 5.92
C GLY A 107 -1.29 -6.70 5.67
N GLN A 108 -2.01 -5.94 4.87
CA GLN A 108 -3.36 -6.28 4.46
C GLN A 108 -3.37 -7.62 3.72
N TYR A 109 -4.43 -8.38 3.92
CA TYR A 109 -4.69 -9.63 3.23
C TYR A 109 -4.76 -9.43 1.70
N ASP A 110 -4.04 -10.27 0.96
CA ASP A 110 -4.21 -10.45 -0.47
C ASP A 110 -4.89 -11.80 -0.79
N ASN A 111 -5.26 -12.00 -2.06
CA ASN A 111 -5.95 -13.22 -2.51
C ASN A 111 -5.12 -14.51 -2.36
N TYR A 112 -3.84 -14.39 -2.06
CA TYR A 112 -2.87 -15.48 -1.95
C TYR A 112 -2.32 -15.65 -0.53
N TRP A 113 -2.90 -14.93 0.45
CA TRP A 113 -2.49 -15.06 1.84
C TRP A 113 -2.78 -16.45 2.37
N THR A 114 -1.82 -17.03 3.07
CA THR A 114 -1.93 -18.27 3.82
C THR A 114 -1.36 -18.07 5.22
N LEU A 115 -1.63 -18.97 6.14
CA LEU A 115 -1.04 -18.91 7.48
C LEU A 115 0.49 -18.98 7.49
N SER A 116 1.10 -19.49 6.42
CA SER A 116 2.54 -19.58 6.20
C SER A 116 3.12 -18.39 5.43
N THR A 117 2.28 -17.45 4.97
CA THR A 117 2.76 -16.23 4.30
C THR A 117 3.57 -15.39 5.27
N PRO A 118 4.85 -15.08 4.98
CA PRO A 118 5.64 -14.23 5.86
C PRO A 118 5.01 -12.85 6.03
N PRO A 119 5.17 -12.20 7.19
CA PRO A 119 4.65 -10.85 7.39
C PRO A 119 5.39 -9.84 6.52
N THR A 120 4.70 -8.75 6.15
CA THR A 120 5.32 -7.55 5.57
C THR A 120 6.23 -6.92 6.62
N ARG A 121 7.51 -6.65 6.29
CA ARG A 121 8.56 -6.30 7.25
C ARG A 121 9.60 -5.31 6.72
N ASN A 122 10.52 -4.93 7.60
CA ASN A 122 11.66 -4.04 7.29
C ASN A 122 11.23 -2.72 6.66
N GLY A 123 10.17 -2.11 7.20
CA GLY A 123 9.62 -0.85 6.73
C GLY A 123 10.18 0.37 7.45
N VAL A 124 10.37 1.46 6.71
CA VAL A 124 10.77 2.77 7.25
C VAL A 124 9.82 3.84 6.77
N ILE A 125 9.44 4.75 7.67
CA ILE A 125 8.65 5.95 7.38
C ILE A 125 9.43 7.17 7.86
N GLU A 126 9.78 8.08 6.94
CA GLU A 126 10.50 9.31 7.21
C GLU A 126 9.76 10.50 6.63
N SER A 127 9.48 11.52 7.47
CA SER A 127 8.91 12.80 7.03
C SER A 127 7.61 12.65 6.23
N VAL A 128 6.62 11.94 6.77
CA VAL A 128 5.31 11.77 6.14
C VAL A 128 4.28 12.65 6.83
N ASN A 129 3.52 13.44 6.05
CA ASN A 129 2.58 14.44 6.56
C ASN A 129 1.28 14.46 5.76
N ILE A 130 0.25 15.10 6.33
CA ILE A 130 -0.98 15.49 5.64
C ILE A 130 -1.02 17.03 5.59
N ALA A 131 -1.45 17.60 4.47
CA ALA A 131 -1.39 19.05 4.23
C ALA A 131 -2.19 19.87 5.25
N ASP A 132 -3.28 19.35 5.79
CA ASP A 132 -4.08 20.00 6.83
C ASP A 132 -3.48 19.87 8.25
N GLY A 133 -2.32 19.25 8.41
CA GLY A 133 -1.66 19.00 9.68
C GLY A 133 -2.26 17.87 10.52
N SER A 134 -3.25 17.16 10.00
CA SER A 134 -3.82 16.01 10.71
C SER A 134 -2.84 14.84 10.81
N LYS A 135 -3.14 13.90 11.72
CA LYS A 135 -2.25 12.75 11.94
C LYS A 135 -2.33 11.73 10.80
N VAL A 136 -1.18 11.33 10.30
CA VAL A 136 -1.03 10.16 9.43
C VAL A 136 -1.30 8.89 10.26
N VAL A 137 -2.29 8.12 9.88
CA VAL A 137 -2.62 6.85 10.56
C VAL A 137 -2.05 5.69 9.76
N VAL A 138 -1.12 4.97 10.35
CA VAL A 138 -0.55 3.73 9.81
C VAL A 138 -1.23 2.55 10.49
N ARG A 139 -2.02 1.80 9.75
CA ARG A 139 -2.69 0.59 10.23
C ARG A 139 -1.84 -0.64 9.89
N VAL A 140 -1.48 -1.42 10.91
CA VAL A 140 -0.68 -2.64 10.74
C VAL A 140 -1.51 -3.86 11.08
N TRP A 141 -1.73 -4.73 10.11
CA TRP A 141 -2.45 -6.01 10.27
C TRP A 141 -1.48 -7.14 10.65
N ASP A 142 -1.02 -7.94 9.70
CA ASP A 142 -0.09 -9.05 9.90
C ASP A 142 1.39 -8.68 9.64
N GLY A 143 1.68 -7.38 9.47
CA GLY A 143 3.03 -6.87 9.24
C GLY A 143 3.78 -6.49 10.52
N GLU A 144 5.04 -6.15 10.37
CA GLU A 144 5.85 -5.50 11.40
C GLU A 144 5.55 -4.01 11.46
N LYS A 145 5.72 -3.41 12.64
CA LYS A 145 5.65 -1.96 12.77
C LYS A 145 6.84 -1.32 12.06
N PRO A 146 6.64 -0.27 11.26
CA PRO A 146 7.74 0.42 10.62
C PRO A 146 8.62 1.17 11.63
N LEU A 147 9.89 1.36 11.28
CA LEU A 147 10.75 2.34 11.94
C LEU A 147 10.29 3.74 11.55
N LEU A 148 10.10 4.61 12.53
CA LEU A 148 9.73 6.01 12.32
C LEU A 148 10.97 6.91 12.46
N ILE A 149 11.23 7.75 11.45
CA ILE A 149 12.31 8.73 11.43
C ILE A 149 11.70 10.10 11.13
N ASN A 150 11.93 11.09 11.99
CA ASN A 150 11.41 12.45 11.82
C ASN A 150 9.91 12.48 11.45
N ALA A 151 9.11 11.63 12.10
CA ALA A 151 7.70 11.44 11.78
C ALA A 151 6.78 11.67 13.01
N PRO A 152 6.79 12.86 13.65
CA PRO A 152 6.04 13.12 14.89
C PRO A 152 4.52 13.07 14.68
N ASN A 153 4.06 13.30 13.47
CA ASN A 153 2.64 13.28 13.12
C ASN A 153 2.11 11.88 12.74
N VAL A 154 2.96 10.86 12.78
CA VAL A 154 2.58 9.48 12.42
C VAL A 154 2.12 8.72 13.66
N LYS A 155 0.92 8.14 13.59
CA LYS A 155 0.37 7.24 14.59
C LYS A 155 0.28 5.82 14.04
N VAL A 156 1.05 4.89 14.60
CA VAL A 156 1.00 3.46 14.23
C VAL A 156 -0.02 2.72 15.11
N VAL A 157 -0.98 2.07 14.46
CA VAL A 157 -2.03 1.27 15.10
C VAL A 157 -1.88 -0.18 14.67
N LYS A 158 -1.43 -1.05 15.58
CA LYS A 158 -1.38 -2.50 15.33
C LYS A 158 -2.77 -3.09 15.57
N ILE A 159 -3.32 -3.76 14.56
CA ILE A 159 -4.59 -4.48 14.69
C ILE A 159 -4.33 -5.83 15.34
N PRO A 160 -4.98 -6.16 16.45
CA PRO A 160 -4.77 -7.43 17.13
C PRO A 160 -5.15 -8.63 16.25
N LYS A 161 -4.36 -9.70 16.35
CA LYS A 161 -4.53 -10.90 15.52
C LYS A 161 -5.94 -11.52 15.64
N PHE A 162 -6.52 -11.52 16.83
CA PHE A 162 -7.87 -12.07 17.05
C PHE A 162 -8.98 -11.26 16.34
N VAL A 163 -8.71 -10.02 15.92
CA VAL A 163 -9.68 -9.19 15.19
C VAL A 163 -9.68 -9.55 13.71
N TRP A 164 -8.52 -9.74 13.10
CA TRP A 164 -8.41 -9.91 11.65
C TRP A 164 -8.32 -11.38 11.20
N LEU A 165 -7.76 -12.28 12.02
CA LEU A 165 -7.59 -13.68 11.63
C LEU A 165 -8.91 -14.41 11.31
N PRO A 166 -9.99 -14.28 12.12
CA PRO A 166 -11.26 -14.90 11.80
C PRO A 166 -11.85 -14.40 10.48
N TYR A 167 -11.71 -13.10 10.20
CA TYR A 167 -12.18 -12.51 8.95
C TYR A 167 -11.44 -13.09 7.74
N PHE A 168 -10.12 -13.24 7.83
CA PHE A 168 -9.32 -13.80 6.73
C PHE A 168 -9.56 -15.28 6.52
N VAL A 169 -9.73 -16.04 7.58
CA VAL A 169 -10.12 -17.45 7.50
C VAL A 169 -11.48 -17.58 6.80
N PHE A 170 -12.46 -16.79 7.20
CA PHE A 170 -13.80 -16.78 6.59
C PHE A 170 -13.75 -16.39 5.11
N ARG A 171 -13.00 -15.33 4.74
CA ARG A 171 -12.81 -14.92 3.33
C ARG A 171 -12.11 -16.00 2.51
N SER A 172 -11.11 -16.67 3.07
CA SER A 172 -10.42 -17.78 2.43
C SER A 172 -11.36 -18.95 2.14
N ILE A 173 -12.24 -19.27 3.09
CA ILE A 173 -13.26 -20.31 2.91
C ILE A 173 -14.27 -19.91 1.82
N GLN A 174 -14.76 -18.67 1.84
CA GLN A 174 -15.71 -18.18 0.82
C GLN A 174 -15.13 -18.23 -0.60
N ARG A 175 -13.85 -17.87 -0.78
CA ARG A 175 -13.22 -17.80 -2.11
C ARG A 175 -12.79 -19.16 -2.65
N ASN A 176 -12.25 -20.02 -1.79
CA ASN A 176 -11.70 -21.33 -2.20
C ASN A 176 -12.72 -22.45 -2.11
N GLY A 177 -13.93 -22.16 -1.62
CA GLY A 177 -14.96 -23.14 -1.33
C GLY A 177 -14.50 -24.16 -0.28
N LEU A 178 -15.38 -25.08 0.09
CA LEU A 178 -15.08 -26.16 1.04
C LEU A 178 -14.09 -27.21 0.53
N LYS A 179 -13.28 -26.91 -0.49
CA LYS A 179 -12.24 -27.81 -1.02
C LYS A 179 -11.21 -28.23 0.01
N PHE A 180 -11.04 -27.46 1.09
CA PHE A 180 -10.13 -27.80 2.19
C PHE A 180 -10.62 -28.93 3.11
N PHE A 181 -11.89 -29.30 3.05
CA PHE A 181 -12.45 -30.34 3.92
C PHE A 181 -12.67 -31.70 3.21
N LYS A 182 -12.18 -31.83 1.96
CA LYS A 182 -12.18 -33.12 1.25
C LYS A 182 -10.75 -33.60 1.07
N LYS A 183 -10.14 -34.04 2.15
CA LYS A 183 -9.02 -34.99 2.19
C LYS A 183 -9.19 -35.89 3.39
#